data_2add2ff40d6b72cfaba707320c9b46ff
#
_entry.id   2add2ff40d6b72cfaba707320c9b46ff
#
_cell.length_a   1.000
_cell.length_b   1.000
_cell.length_c   1.000
_cell.angle_alpha   90.00
_cell.angle_beta   90.00
_cell.angle_gamma   90.00
#
_symmetry.space_group_name_H-M   'P 1'
#
loop_
_entity.id
_entity.type
_entity.pdbx_description
1 polymer ?
#
loop_
_entity_poly.entity_id
_entity_poly.type
_entity_poly.pdbx_seq_one_letter_code
_entity_poly.pdbx_strand_id
1 'polypeptide(L)'
;MFPRNAQQRSTRSMRCAMNKHARVTAAALLLGGCTLGPDYRAQAPAALGVPPAYAPPVTEAATVGTTSSPGDLSTWWQRFDDPLLTDLVARATASNLQIAQSVARLAQAREALVQARGDLLPSLSGSAGATRNFTHGGSSSIIVGGNPDGTGGTVVTTGGNSGSTKLSLGLDASWQVDIFGGLTRGVQAARAEEAAARFDLEGVRTSVAGEVAANYIDARLAQARLEVARSTLNTQNDNLQIAGWRVQAGLVSGLDAEQARAQRAQTAASIPALETSYLQAVNRLGILTGQAPGALRAEMEKIQPIPQGPDTIAVGIPADTLRNRPDVRSAERQLAAATARIGVAKAALFPALSISGNINTQAATVGKLGDLLTGGLFAGITQTIFDAGRRSSQVRVARAGADLAFATYRQTVLTGLEDVENAIQSLQAAKARQVELAVALDASNNAAIYARSQYRSGLIDFVTLLQSEQALLSARDQLAAARADQALALVQLYLALGGGWRPETINPGTPS
;
A
#
# COMPACT_ATOMS: atom_id res chain seq x y z
N MET A 1 91.95 1.75 24.32
CA MET A 1 91.16 1.79 25.58
C MET A 1 89.76 2.29 25.22
N PHE A 2 88.82 1.39 25.16
CA PHE A 2 87.40 1.64 24.75
C PHE A 2 86.56 1.95 25.98
N PRO A 3 85.40 2.67 25.81
CA PRO A 3 84.18 2.15 26.44
C PRO A 3 83.05 1.95 25.50
N ARG A 4 82.59 0.66 25.47
CA ARG A 4 81.24 0.26 25.08
C ARG A 4 80.31 0.68 26.22
N ASN A 5 79.21 1.40 25.93
CA ASN A 5 77.89 1.26 26.58
C ASN A 5 76.97 2.44 26.27
N ALA A 6 76.35 2.45 25.08
CA ALA A 6 75.26 3.40 24.78
C ALA A 6 74.16 2.84 23.82
N GLN A 7 74.12 1.56 23.54
CA GLN A 7 73.16 1.03 22.54
C GLN A 7 72.09 0.07 23.06
N GLN A 8 71.95 -0.14 24.36
CA GLN A 8 70.94 -1.13 24.90
C GLN A 8 69.69 -0.49 25.54
N ARG A 9 69.54 0.82 25.59
CA ARG A 9 68.32 1.46 26.17
C ARG A 9 67.27 1.88 25.17
N SER A 10 67.50 1.92 23.85
CA SER A 10 66.54 2.39 22.87
C SER A 10 65.60 1.32 22.32
N THR A 11 65.97 0.04 22.43
CA THR A 11 65.18 -1.09 21.88
C THR A 11 64.07 -1.61 22.80
N ARG A 12 64.10 -1.26 24.11
CA ARG A 12 63.02 -1.69 25.05
C ARG A 12 61.80 -0.76 25.05
N SER A 13 61.94 0.53 24.74
CA SER A 13 60.84 1.50 24.70
C SER A 13 60.02 1.35 23.38
N MET A 14 60.64 0.97 22.26
CA MET A 14 59.97 0.76 20.98
C MET A 14 59.12 -0.53 20.97
N ARG A 15 59.52 -1.61 21.67
CA ARG A 15 58.73 -2.84 21.75
C ARG A 15 57.47 -2.70 22.61
N CYS A 16 57.46 -1.80 23.60
CA CYS A 16 56.28 -1.59 24.44
C CYS A 16 55.22 -0.68 23.77
N ALA A 17 55.63 0.26 22.89
CA ALA A 17 54.72 1.12 22.12
C ALA A 17 54.09 0.35 20.97
N MET A 18 54.84 -0.53 20.29
CA MET A 18 54.33 -1.34 19.17
C MET A 18 53.26 -2.35 19.60
N ASN A 19 53.35 -2.89 20.84
CA ASN A 19 52.32 -3.79 21.36
C ASN A 19 51.01 -3.09 21.79
N LYS A 20 51.03 -1.80 22.09
CA LYS A 20 49.79 -1.05 22.40
C LYS A 20 49.03 -0.69 21.14
N HIS A 21 49.69 -0.26 20.06
CA HIS A 21 49.04 0.02 18.79
C HIS A 21 48.55 -1.23 18.08
N ALA A 22 49.27 -2.35 18.14
CA ALA A 22 48.82 -3.63 17.61
C ALA A 22 47.62 -4.19 18.39
N ARG A 23 47.51 -3.96 19.67
CA ARG A 23 46.35 -4.35 20.51
C ARG A 23 45.13 -3.44 20.24
N VAL A 24 45.32 -2.14 20.00
CA VAL A 24 44.27 -1.21 19.63
C VAL A 24 43.79 -1.49 18.21
N THR A 25 44.69 -1.80 17.27
CA THR A 25 44.32 -2.15 15.87
C THR A 25 43.66 -3.50 15.81
N ALA A 26 44.05 -4.49 16.62
CA ALA A 26 43.36 -5.78 16.71
C ALA A 26 41.97 -5.65 17.38
N ALA A 27 41.82 -4.78 18.38
CA ALA A 27 40.53 -4.48 18.99
C ALA A 27 39.62 -3.70 18.03
N ALA A 28 40.17 -2.80 17.20
CA ALA A 28 39.42 -2.08 16.16
C ALA A 28 39.00 -2.97 14.99
N LEU A 29 39.78 -3.99 14.63
CA LEU A 29 39.42 -4.99 13.63
C LEU A 29 38.36 -6.00 14.13
N LEU A 30 38.22 -6.19 15.42
CA LEU A 30 37.16 -6.97 16.03
C LEU A 30 35.82 -6.22 16.14
N LEU A 31 35.82 -4.89 16.01
CA LEU A 31 34.63 -4.03 15.98
C LEU A 31 34.05 -3.83 14.57
N GLY A 32 34.66 -4.37 13.52
CA GLY A 32 34.06 -4.54 12.21
C GLY A 32 33.03 -5.65 12.28
N GLY A 33 31.83 -5.36 12.81
CA GLY A 33 30.75 -6.32 13.00
C GLY A 33 30.45 -7.08 11.71
N CYS A 34 30.74 -8.39 11.69
CA CYS A 34 30.34 -9.27 10.59
C CYS A 34 28.81 -9.41 10.59
N THR A 35 28.13 -8.65 9.77
CA THR A 35 26.68 -8.83 9.59
C THR A 35 26.42 -10.19 8.94
N LEU A 36 25.73 -11.08 9.68
CA LEU A 36 25.40 -12.42 9.22
C LEU A 36 24.18 -12.40 8.31
N GLY A 37 24.14 -13.35 7.37
CA GLY A 37 22.99 -13.53 6.48
C GLY A 37 23.22 -13.03 5.05
N PRO A 38 22.29 -13.32 4.14
CA PRO A 38 22.36 -12.84 2.76
C PRO A 38 22.05 -11.34 2.68
N ASP A 39 22.71 -10.65 1.75
CA ASP A 39 22.31 -9.32 1.34
C ASP A 39 21.28 -9.40 0.24
N TYR A 40 20.28 -8.54 0.31
CA TYR A 40 19.31 -8.41 -0.77
C TYR A 40 19.99 -7.87 -2.02
N ARG A 41 19.70 -8.49 -3.16
CA ARG A 41 20.09 -8.01 -4.49
C ARG A 41 18.84 -7.97 -5.37
N ALA A 42 18.63 -6.85 -6.07
CA ALA A 42 17.53 -6.72 -7.01
C ALA A 42 17.65 -7.78 -8.12
N GLN A 43 16.54 -8.43 -8.41
CA GLN A 43 16.47 -9.47 -9.43
C GLN A 43 16.46 -8.84 -10.82
N ALA A 44 17.14 -9.48 -11.77
CA ALA A 44 17.05 -9.07 -13.17
C ALA A 44 15.63 -9.35 -13.72
N PRO A 45 15.06 -8.48 -14.58
CA PRO A 45 13.72 -8.68 -15.15
C PRO A 45 13.52 -10.05 -15.80
N ALA A 46 14.51 -10.54 -16.53
CA ALA A 46 14.45 -11.88 -17.15
C ALA A 46 14.29 -13.02 -16.13
N ALA A 47 14.88 -12.90 -14.95
CA ALA A 47 14.75 -13.90 -13.89
C ALA A 47 13.32 -13.93 -13.27
N LEU A 48 12.57 -12.84 -13.43
CA LEU A 48 11.18 -12.72 -13.00
C LEU A 48 10.18 -13.17 -14.09
N GLY A 49 10.66 -13.47 -15.30
CA GLY A 49 9.83 -13.86 -16.44
C GLY A 49 9.33 -12.67 -17.27
N VAL A 50 9.95 -11.49 -17.13
CA VAL A 50 9.58 -10.29 -17.90
C VAL A 50 10.11 -10.42 -19.34
N PRO A 51 9.24 -10.38 -20.37
CA PRO A 51 9.66 -10.43 -21.77
C PRO A 51 10.30 -9.09 -22.19
N PRO A 52 11.11 -9.07 -23.26
CA PRO A 52 11.73 -7.83 -23.76
C PRO A 52 10.74 -6.86 -24.40
N ALA A 53 9.60 -7.34 -24.85
CA ALA A 53 8.52 -6.55 -25.46
C ALA A 53 7.16 -7.15 -25.10
N TYR A 54 6.11 -6.32 -25.13
CA TYR A 54 4.73 -6.79 -25.03
C TYR A 54 4.33 -7.63 -26.23
N ALA A 55 3.30 -8.47 -26.08
CA ALA A 55 2.76 -9.24 -27.19
C ALA A 55 2.28 -8.29 -28.31
N PRO A 56 2.50 -8.63 -29.59
CA PRO A 56 2.00 -7.79 -30.67
C PRO A 56 0.47 -7.71 -30.62
N PRO A 57 -0.11 -6.53 -30.90
CA PRO A 57 -1.55 -6.37 -30.91
C PRO A 57 -2.21 -7.27 -31.97
N VAL A 58 -3.40 -7.79 -31.64
CA VAL A 58 -4.15 -8.72 -32.49
C VAL A 58 -4.66 -8.04 -33.78
N THR A 59 -4.76 -6.71 -33.80
CA THR A 59 -5.28 -5.92 -34.94
C THR A 59 -4.23 -4.92 -35.41
N GLU A 60 -4.01 -4.83 -36.75
CA GLU A 60 -3.05 -3.91 -37.38
C GLU A 60 -3.37 -2.40 -37.16
N ALA A 61 -4.56 -2.07 -36.71
CA ALA A 61 -4.99 -0.70 -36.41
C ALA A 61 -4.46 -0.11 -35.08
N ALA A 62 -3.39 -0.68 -34.53
CA ALA A 62 -2.89 -0.28 -33.21
C ALA A 62 -2.12 1.05 -33.29
N THR A 63 -2.77 2.11 -32.88
CA THR A 63 -2.17 3.42 -32.57
C THR A 63 -1.47 3.46 -31.21
N VAL A 64 -1.11 2.28 -30.65
CA VAL A 64 -0.37 2.15 -29.40
C VAL A 64 1.11 2.02 -29.71
N GLY A 65 1.87 3.09 -29.48
CA GLY A 65 3.33 3.09 -29.65
C GLY A 65 4.02 2.28 -28.58
N THR A 66 4.45 1.05 -28.89
CA THR A 66 5.08 0.12 -27.94
C THR A 66 6.55 0.44 -27.64
N THR A 67 7.18 1.35 -28.40
CA THR A 67 8.62 1.66 -28.30
C THR A 67 8.92 3.04 -27.72
N SER A 68 7.93 3.91 -27.61
CA SER A 68 8.10 5.27 -27.06
C SER A 68 7.94 5.28 -25.54
N SER A 69 8.73 6.07 -24.84
CA SER A 69 8.53 6.29 -23.40
C SER A 69 7.12 6.90 -23.15
N PRO A 70 6.37 6.43 -22.15
CA PRO A 70 5.00 6.90 -21.89
C PRO A 70 4.90 8.37 -21.47
N GLY A 71 6.01 9.07 -21.32
CA GLY A 71 6.04 10.45 -20.82
C GLY A 71 5.65 10.52 -19.33
N ASP A 72 5.39 11.72 -18.83
CA ASP A 72 4.92 11.90 -17.44
C ASP A 72 3.45 11.47 -17.32
N LEU A 73 3.20 10.37 -16.62
CA LEU A 73 1.88 9.82 -16.31
C LEU A 73 1.40 10.19 -14.90
N SER A 74 2.12 11.04 -14.18
CA SER A 74 1.77 11.39 -12.80
C SER A 74 0.42 12.09 -12.66
N THR A 75 -0.03 12.75 -13.72
CA THR A 75 -1.30 13.47 -13.79
C THR A 75 -2.11 13.08 -15.03
N TRP A 76 -2.18 11.78 -15.32
CA TRP A 76 -2.80 11.24 -16.53
C TRP A 76 -4.24 11.66 -16.73
N TRP A 77 -5.01 11.96 -15.67
CA TRP A 77 -6.41 12.41 -15.74
C TRP A 77 -6.57 13.77 -16.44
N GLN A 78 -5.53 14.61 -16.45
CA GLN A 78 -5.55 15.88 -17.18
C GLN A 78 -5.63 15.69 -18.70
N ARG A 79 -5.23 14.51 -19.21
CA ARG A 79 -5.28 14.19 -20.65
C ARG A 79 -6.71 13.95 -21.17
N PHE A 80 -7.70 13.94 -20.30
CA PHE A 80 -9.12 13.89 -20.67
C PHE A 80 -9.71 15.28 -20.94
N ASP A 81 -8.95 16.37 -20.76
CA ASP A 81 -9.35 17.76 -20.95
C ASP A 81 -10.67 18.13 -20.24
N ASP A 82 -10.92 17.47 -19.09
CA ASP A 82 -12.10 17.72 -18.25
C ASP A 82 -11.66 18.38 -16.92
N PRO A 83 -11.99 19.68 -16.74
CA PRO A 83 -11.58 20.42 -15.56
C PRO A 83 -12.27 19.91 -14.28
N LEU A 84 -13.51 19.40 -14.38
CA LEU A 84 -14.23 18.87 -13.22
C LEU A 84 -13.64 17.53 -12.77
N LEU A 85 -13.31 16.65 -13.72
CA LEU A 85 -12.57 15.42 -13.40
C LEU A 85 -11.25 15.74 -12.69
N THR A 86 -10.50 16.70 -13.22
CA THR A 86 -9.21 17.11 -12.63
C THR A 86 -9.38 17.63 -11.20
N ASP A 87 -10.39 18.45 -10.95
CA ASP A 87 -10.69 19.00 -9.63
C ASP A 87 -11.15 17.89 -8.64
N LEU A 88 -12.02 16.99 -9.09
CA LEU A 88 -12.47 15.85 -8.26
C LEU A 88 -11.31 14.96 -7.85
N VAL A 89 -10.36 14.65 -8.75
CA VAL A 89 -9.15 13.88 -8.41
C VAL A 89 -8.28 14.65 -7.42
N ALA A 90 -8.11 15.97 -7.60
CA ALA A 90 -7.33 16.78 -6.65
C ALA A 90 -7.97 16.79 -5.26
N ARG A 91 -9.29 16.99 -5.15
CA ARG A 91 -10.03 16.89 -3.88
C ARG A 91 -9.93 15.50 -3.24
N ALA A 92 -10.09 14.44 -4.03
CA ALA A 92 -9.94 13.08 -3.53
C ALA A 92 -8.52 12.83 -3.00
N THR A 93 -7.49 13.25 -3.71
CA THR A 93 -6.09 13.11 -3.26
C THR A 93 -5.83 13.84 -1.94
N ALA A 94 -6.51 14.97 -1.70
CA ALA A 94 -6.34 15.78 -0.49
C ALA A 94 -7.14 15.25 0.72
N SER A 95 -8.33 14.67 0.51
CA SER A 95 -9.29 14.42 1.59
C SER A 95 -9.83 12.99 1.67
N ASN A 96 -9.37 12.07 0.81
CA ASN A 96 -9.81 10.68 0.82
C ASN A 96 -9.36 9.94 2.09
N LEU A 97 -10.30 9.23 2.73
CA LEU A 97 -10.03 8.54 3.99
C LEU A 97 -9.14 7.29 3.84
N GLN A 98 -9.12 6.64 2.68
CA GLN A 98 -8.21 5.51 2.43
C GLN A 98 -6.76 6.01 2.32
N ILE A 99 -6.55 7.17 1.69
CA ILE A 99 -5.24 7.84 1.66
C ILE A 99 -4.82 8.22 3.09
N ALA A 100 -5.72 8.83 3.88
CA ALA A 100 -5.43 9.16 5.28
C ALA A 100 -5.04 7.93 6.12
N GLN A 101 -5.73 6.80 5.94
CA GLN A 101 -5.38 5.52 6.57
C GLN A 101 -3.97 5.04 6.14
N SER A 102 -3.64 5.16 4.86
CA SER A 102 -2.33 4.73 4.35
C SER A 102 -1.20 5.65 4.84
N VAL A 103 -1.45 6.96 4.98
CA VAL A 103 -0.52 7.90 5.62
C VAL A 103 -0.26 7.50 7.08
N ALA A 104 -1.31 7.11 7.82
CA ALA A 104 -1.16 6.64 9.20
C ALA A 104 -0.35 5.32 9.27
N ARG A 105 -0.55 4.38 8.34
CA ARG A 105 0.27 3.15 8.26
C ARG A 105 1.73 3.46 7.96
N LEU A 106 2.02 4.42 7.07
CA LEU A 106 3.38 4.87 6.81
C LEU A 106 4.01 5.49 8.07
N ALA A 107 3.25 6.29 8.83
CA ALA A 107 3.72 6.84 10.12
C ALA A 107 4.06 5.71 11.10
N GLN A 108 3.21 4.67 11.22
CA GLN A 108 3.50 3.49 12.05
C GLN A 108 4.79 2.77 11.61
N ALA A 109 5.00 2.58 10.31
CA ALA A 109 6.22 1.95 9.80
C ALA A 109 7.47 2.79 10.09
N ARG A 110 7.37 4.12 10.02
CA ARG A 110 8.46 5.04 10.40
C ARG A 110 8.83 4.92 11.88
N GLU A 111 7.84 4.88 12.75
CA GLU A 111 8.08 4.70 14.20
C GLU A 111 8.63 3.30 14.52
N ALA A 112 8.20 2.25 13.80
CA ALA A 112 8.80 0.93 13.92
C ALA A 112 10.29 0.93 13.51
N LEU A 113 10.67 1.71 12.49
CA LEU A 113 12.08 1.90 12.14
C LEU A 113 12.85 2.67 13.25
N VAL A 114 12.23 3.69 13.86
CA VAL A 114 12.82 4.41 15.01
C VAL A 114 13.04 3.44 16.18
N GLN A 115 12.05 2.58 16.50
CA GLN A 115 12.19 1.55 17.54
C GLN A 115 13.34 0.58 17.23
N ALA A 116 13.39 0.03 16.02
CA ALA A 116 14.49 -0.86 15.60
C ALA A 116 15.87 -0.20 15.68
N ARG A 117 15.98 1.12 15.42
CA ARG A 117 17.22 1.87 15.63
C ARG A 117 17.51 2.11 17.10
N GLY A 118 16.47 2.29 17.92
CA GLY A 118 16.59 2.42 19.37
C GLY A 118 17.19 1.16 20.00
N ASP A 119 16.87 -0.02 19.48
CA ASP A 119 17.40 -1.32 19.96
C ASP A 119 18.93 -1.46 19.78
N LEU A 120 19.54 -0.65 18.92
CA LEU A 120 21.01 -0.56 18.77
C LEU A 120 21.68 0.24 19.90
N LEU A 121 20.94 1.04 20.65
CA LEU A 121 21.43 1.95 21.67
C LEU A 121 21.17 1.42 23.08
N PRO A 122 21.94 1.87 24.08
CA PRO A 122 21.66 1.55 25.47
C PRO A 122 20.29 2.08 25.90
N SER A 123 19.55 1.31 26.68
CA SER A 123 18.35 1.75 27.39
C SER A 123 18.67 2.12 28.83
N LEU A 124 18.06 3.18 29.35
CA LEU A 124 18.13 3.60 30.74
C LEU A 124 16.72 3.64 31.31
N SER A 125 16.51 2.92 32.40
CA SER A 125 15.24 2.89 33.11
C SER A 125 15.39 3.31 34.56
N GLY A 126 14.42 4.06 35.10
CA GLY A 126 14.33 4.44 36.49
C GLY A 126 13.25 3.63 37.19
N SER A 127 13.54 3.13 38.38
CA SER A 127 12.58 2.40 39.20
C SER A 127 12.44 3.05 40.57
N ALA A 128 11.22 3.14 41.09
CA ALA A 128 10.91 3.56 42.45
C ALA A 128 9.93 2.54 43.04
N GLY A 129 10.21 2.04 44.21
CA GLY A 129 9.39 1.03 44.86
C GLY A 129 9.29 1.23 46.36
N ALA A 130 8.12 0.90 46.90
CA ALA A 130 7.91 0.76 48.36
C ALA A 130 7.36 -0.63 48.66
N THR A 131 8.08 -1.39 49.44
CA THR A 131 7.68 -2.72 49.86
C THR A 131 7.50 -2.73 51.36
N ARG A 132 6.35 -3.21 51.81
CA ARG A 132 6.11 -3.48 53.25
C ARG A 132 5.90 -4.97 53.47
N ASN A 133 6.85 -5.58 54.17
CA ASN A 133 6.78 -6.98 54.53
C ASN A 133 6.13 -7.12 55.90
N PHE A 134 5.16 -7.95 56.00
CA PHE A 134 4.51 -8.35 57.26
C PHE A 134 4.85 -9.80 57.55
N THR A 135 5.42 -10.02 58.72
CA THR A 135 5.60 -11.40 59.24
C THR A 135 4.64 -11.58 60.42
N HIS A 136 3.65 -12.44 60.26
CA HIS A 136 2.74 -12.82 61.30
C HIS A 136 2.96 -14.26 61.71
N GLY A 137 3.36 -14.50 62.98
CA GLY A 137 3.41 -15.86 63.59
C GLY A 137 4.64 -16.72 63.23
N GLY A 138 5.78 -16.08 62.91
CA GLY A 138 7.06 -16.80 62.71
C GLY A 138 8.01 -16.51 63.86
N SER A 139 8.57 -17.54 64.49
CA SER A 139 9.73 -17.41 65.40
C SER A 139 11.02 -17.46 64.57
N SER A 140 11.72 -16.33 64.44
CA SER A 140 13.10 -16.33 63.90
C SER A 140 14.09 -16.48 65.01
N SER A 141 14.83 -17.55 65.01
CA SER A 141 15.95 -17.77 65.92
C SER A 141 17.24 -17.18 65.33
N ILE A 142 17.77 -16.14 65.93
CA ILE A 142 19.10 -15.63 65.61
C ILE A 142 20.08 -16.26 66.62
N ILE A 143 21.02 -17.03 66.12
CA ILE A 143 22.13 -17.56 66.95
C ILE A 143 23.17 -16.43 67.06
N VAL A 144 23.25 -15.78 68.22
CA VAL A 144 24.27 -14.79 68.54
C VAL A 144 25.39 -15.45 69.34
N GLY A 145 26.52 -15.68 68.70
CA GLY A 145 27.82 -16.00 69.35
C GLY A 145 27.90 -17.35 70.04
N GLY A 146 28.55 -18.33 69.41
CA GLY A 146 29.10 -19.47 70.05
C GLY A 146 30.57 -19.22 70.39
N ASN A 147 30.98 -19.47 71.66
CA ASN A 147 32.38 -19.49 72.05
C ASN A 147 33.07 -20.73 71.42
N PRO A 148 34.39 -20.68 71.07
CA PRO A 148 35.07 -21.81 70.45
C PRO A 148 35.13 -23.07 71.27
N ASP A 149 34.73 -23.01 72.54
CA ASP A 149 34.82 -24.18 73.52
C ASP A 149 33.49 -24.95 73.72
N GLY A 150 32.51 -24.80 72.80
CA GLY A 150 31.40 -25.77 72.76
C GLY A 150 30.31 -25.66 73.82
N THR A 151 30.28 -24.66 74.70
CA THR A 151 29.28 -24.49 75.76
C THR A 151 28.51 -23.20 75.61
N GLY A 152 27.23 -23.30 75.20
CA GLY A 152 26.20 -22.34 75.47
C GLY A 152 26.09 -21.18 74.49
N GLY A 153 25.57 -21.41 73.29
CA GLY A 153 24.99 -20.36 72.48
C GLY A 153 23.58 -19.95 72.98
N THR A 154 23.35 -18.70 73.35
CA THR A 154 22.03 -18.23 73.75
C THR A 154 21.19 -18.04 72.49
N VAL A 155 20.15 -18.85 72.28
CA VAL A 155 19.14 -18.66 71.24
C VAL A 155 18.15 -17.60 71.75
N VAL A 156 18.24 -16.43 71.26
CA VAL A 156 17.19 -15.40 71.49
C VAL A 156 16.09 -15.57 70.48
N THR A 157 14.99 -16.18 70.86
CA THR A 157 13.76 -16.22 70.08
C THR A 157 13.00 -14.93 70.32
N THR A 158 13.03 -14.03 69.38
CA THR A 158 12.13 -12.87 69.31
C THR A 158 10.87 -13.24 68.51
N GLY A 159 9.83 -13.69 69.23
CA GLY A 159 8.47 -13.75 68.65
C GLY A 159 7.89 -12.34 68.68
N GLY A 160 7.70 -11.78 67.55
CA GLY A 160 7.04 -10.48 67.39
C GLY A 160 6.57 -10.25 65.96
N ASN A 161 5.39 -9.64 65.84
CA ASN A 161 4.93 -9.09 64.54
C ASN A 161 5.97 -8.06 64.07
N SER A 162 6.83 -8.40 63.13
CA SER A 162 7.77 -7.46 62.56
C SER A 162 7.30 -7.01 61.17
N GLY A 163 6.97 -5.73 61.04
CA GLY A 163 6.76 -5.12 59.75
C GLY A 163 8.01 -4.32 59.34
N SER A 164 8.60 -4.63 58.22
CA SER A 164 9.68 -3.81 57.65
C SER A 164 9.16 -3.09 56.41
N THR A 165 9.37 -1.78 56.38
CA THR A 165 9.13 -0.97 55.16
C THR A 165 10.47 -0.80 54.48
N LYS A 166 10.51 -1.00 53.17
CA LYS A 166 11.68 -0.85 52.32
C LYS A 166 11.32 0.04 51.16
N LEU A 167 11.92 1.19 51.08
CA LEU A 167 11.87 2.10 49.95
C LEU A 167 13.08 1.86 49.07
N SER A 168 12.90 1.82 47.75
CA SER A 168 14.00 1.63 46.80
C SER A 168 13.86 2.62 45.67
N LEU A 169 14.98 3.22 45.27
CA LEU A 169 15.13 3.98 44.03
C LEU A 169 16.30 3.36 43.25
N GLY A 170 16.12 3.17 41.95
CA GLY A 170 17.12 2.57 41.07
C GLY A 170 17.16 3.21 39.71
N LEU A 171 18.33 3.20 39.10
CA LEU A 171 18.58 3.43 37.70
C LEU A 171 19.26 2.19 37.15
N ASP A 172 18.66 1.62 36.07
CA ASP A 172 19.16 0.43 35.40
C ASP A 172 19.46 0.78 33.94
N ALA A 173 20.70 0.56 33.51
CA ALA A 173 21.12 0.68 32.12
C ALA A 173 21.32 -0.73 31.54
N SER A 174 20.85 -0.94 30.30
CA SER A 174 21.11 -2.19 29.58
C SER A 174 21.40 -1.92 28.11
N TRP A 175 22.35 -2.65 27.55
CA TRP A 175 22.73 -2.57 26.15
C TRP A 175 23.12 -3.94 25.62
N GLN A 176 22.53 -4.34 24.51
CA GLN A 176 22.96 -5.49 23.75
C GLN A 176 23.88 -5.05 22.62
N VAL A 177 25.15 -5.48 22.69
CA VAL A 177 26.14 -5.15 21.65
C VAL A 177 25.94 -6.04 20.43
N ASP A 178 25.73 -5.43 19.26
CA ASP A 178 25.41 -6.16 18.01
C ASP A 178 26.67 -6.66 17.30
N ILE A 179 27.33 -7.69 17.87
CA ILE A 179 28.58 -8.27 17.33
C ILE A 179 28.32 -9.00 16.01
N PHE A 180 27.19 -9.69 15.90
CA PHE A 180 26.85 -10.56 14.77
C PHE A 180 25.83 -9.91 13.81
N GLY A 181 25.51 -8.65 13.98
CA GLY A 181 24.66 -7.89 13.09
C GLY A 181 23.18 -8.22 13.15
N GLY A 182 22.71 -8.88 14.21
CA GLY A 182 21.29 -9.25 14.37
C GLY A 182 20.37 -8.03 14.46
N LEU A 183 20.73 -7.05 15.30
CA LEU A 183 19.98 -5.78 15.43
C LEU A 183 20.12 -4.92 14.18
N THR A 184 21.31 -4.85 13.60
CA THR A 184 21.55 -4.16 12.32
C THR A 184 20.69 -4.72 11.20
N ARG A 185 20.54 -6.06 11.10
CA ARG A 185 19.62 -6.70 10.16
C ARG A 185 18.15 -6.41 10.49
N GLY A 186 17.82 -6.28 11.78
CA GLY A 186 16.48 -5.80 12.22
C GLY A 186 16.17 -4.41 11.69
N VAL A 187 17.12 -3.48 11.80
CA VAL A 187 16.99 -2.12 11.23
C VAL A 187 16.87 -2.15 9.70
N GLN A 188 17.63 -3.01 9.01
CA GLN A 188 17.51 -3.17 7.56
C GLN A 188 16.13 -3.70 7.16
N ALA A 189 15.58 -4.67 7.91
CA ALA A 189 14.23 -5.17 7.68
C ALA A 189 13.18 -4.06 7.88
N ALA A 190 13.23 -3.34 9.01
CA ALA A 190 12.29 -2.24 9.31
C ALA A 190 12.40 -1.09 8.30
N ARG A 191 13.61 -0.76 7.80
CA ARG A 191 13.79 0.23 6.73
C ARG A 191 13.14 -0.22 5.41
N ALA A 192 13.29 -1.48 5.06
CA ALA A 192 12.65 -2.04 3.87
C ALA A 192 11.12 -2.06 3.98
N GLU A 193 10.59 -2.32 5.18
CA GLU A 193 9.14 -2.26 5.47
C GLU A 193 8.59 -0.82 5.42
N GLU A 194 9.35 0.16 5.93
CA GLU A 194 8.99 1.58 5.79
C GLU A 194 8.94 1.98 4.30
N ALA A 195 9.93 1.54 3.52
CA ALA A 195 9.93 1.81 2.08
C ALA A 195 8.77 1.10 1.36
N ALA A 196 8.39 -0.12 1.76
CA ALA A 196 7.22 -0.82 1.24
C ALA A 196 5.93 -0.03 1.55
N ALA A 197 5.74 0.39 2.81
CA ALA A 197 4.58 1.18 3.22
C ALA A 197 4.46 2.52 2.48
N ARG A 198 5.59 3.12 2.09
CA ARG A 198 5.63 4.32 1.26
C ARG A 198 5.11 4.05 -0.15
N PHE A 199 5.52 2.94 -0.78
CA PHE A 199 5.00 2.56 -2.09
C PHE A 199 3.53 2.12 -2.01
N ASP A 200 3.11 1.49 -0.92
CA ASP A 200 1.69 1.16 -0.68
C ASP A 200 0.82 2.43 -0.63
N LEU A 201 1.32 3.51 -0.02
CA LEU A 201 0.63 4.80 -0.04
C LEU A 201 0.47 5.34 -1.48
N GLU A 202 1.51 5.26 -2.32
CA GLU A 202 1.42 5.69 -3.71
C GLU A 202 0.46 4.80 -4.52
N GLY A 203 0.44 3.49 -4.23
CA GLY A 203 -0.54 2.56 -4.79
C GLY A 203 -1.98 2.94 -4.45
N VAL A 204 -2.24 3.30 -3.19
CA VAL A 204 -3.57 3.77 -2.76
C VAL A 204 -3.96 5.07 -3.45
N ARG A 205 -3.04 6.04 -3.60
CA ARG A 205 -3.29 7.29 -4.34
C ARG A 205 -3.66 7.03 -5.79
N THR A 206 -2.91 6.18 -6.46
CA THR A 206 -3.16 5.76 -7.85
C THR A 206 -4.54 5.10 -7.98
N SER A 207 -4.87 4.17 -7.09
CA SER A 207 -6.17 3.48 -7.08
C SER A 207 -7.33 4.44 -6.83
N VAL A 208 -7.20 5.37 -5.88
CA VAL A 208 -8.24 6.39 -5.61
C VAL A 208 -8.46 7.30 -6.81
N ALA A 209 -7.39 7.74 -7.49
CA ALA A 209 -7.52 8.54 -8.71
C ALA A 209 -8.25 7.77 -9.82
N GLY A 210 -7.94 6.48 -9.98
CA GLY A 210 -8.64 5.58 -10.91
C GLY A 210 -10.12 5.40 -10.57
N GLU A 211 -10.45 5.18 -9.29
CA GLU A 211 -11.84 5.05 -8.84
C GLU A 211 -12.65 6.33 -9.06
N VAL A 212 -12.05 7.51 -8.83
CA VAL A 212 -12.70 8.80 -9.12
C VAL A 212 -13.01 8.91 -10.60
N ALA A 213 -12.03 8.64 -11.48
CA ALA A 213 -12.22 8.71 -12.91
C ALA A 213 -13.28 7.72 -13.41
N ALA A 214 -13.26 6.47 -12.92
CA ALA A 214 -14.25 5.48 -13.30
C ALA A 214 -15.67 5.88 -12.89
N ASN A 215 -15.88 6.27 -11.63
CA ASN A 215 -17.22 6.69 -11.17
C ASN A 215 -17.68 8.00 -11.83
N TYR A 216 -16.75 8.88 -12.21
CA TYR A 216 -17.07 10.08 -12.99
C TYR A 216 -17.57 9.72 -14.39
N ILE A 217 -16.87 8.81 -15.09
CA ILE A 217 -17.27 8.31 -16.40
C ILE A 217 -18.64 7.60 -16.31
N ASP A 218 -18.88 6.78 -15.29
CA ASP A 218 -20.16 6.12 -15.06
C ASP A 218 -21.29 7.12 -14.82
N ALA A 219 -21.04 8.19 -14.05
CA ALA A 219 -22.02 9.25 -13.87
C ALA A 219 -22.36 9.97 -15.20
N ARG A 220 -21.35 10.25 -16.05
CA ARG A 220 -21.55 10.86 -17.37
C ARG A 220 -22.27 9.93 -18.35
N LEU A 221 -21.97 8.62 -18.29
CA LEU A 221 -22.72 7.62 -19.06
C LEU A 221 -24.19 7.58 -18.65
N ALA A 222 -24.47 7.57 -17.34
CA ALA A 222 -25.85 7.59 -16.85
C ALA A 222 -26.59 8.87 -17.28
N GLN A 223 -25.93 10.05 -17.26
CA GLN A 223 -26.50 11.29 -17.80
C GLN A 223 -26.80 11.21 -19.28
N ALA A 224 -25.89 10.69 -20.10
CA ALA A 224 -26.09 10.53 -21.54
C ALA A 224 -27.26 9.59 -21.82
N ARG A 225 -27.36 8.48 -21.10
CA ARG A 225 -28.49 7.55 -21.20
C ARG A 225 -29.83 8.17 -20.78
N LEU A 226 -29.84 8.95 -19.71
CA LEU A 226 -31.02 9.70 -19.27
C LEU A 226 -31.50 10.69 -20.33
N GLU A 227 -30.58 11.41 -20.97
CA GLU A 227 -30.92 12.35 -22.07
C GLU A 227 -31.53 11.61 -23.26
N VAL A 228 -30.93 10.48 -23.67
CA VAL A 228 -31.46 9.62 -24.73
C VAL A 228 -32.85 9.08 -24.36
N ALA A 229 -33.04 8.58 -23.15
CA ALA A 229 -34.32 8.03 -22.71
C ALA A 229 -35.42 9.09 -22.65
N ARG A 230 -35.14 10.29 -22.12
CA ARG A 230 -36.08 11.43 -22.07
C ARG A 230 -36.44 11.95 -23.46
N SER A 231 -35.46 12.10 -24.33
CA SER A 231 -35.70 12.49 -25.75
C SER A 231 -36.55 11.44 -26.46
N THR A 232 -36.26 10.16 -26.26
CA THR A 232 -37.06 9.08 -26.86
C THR A 232 -38.49 9.05 -26.31
N LEU A 233 -38.66 9.24 -24.99
CA LEU A 233 -39.98 9.31 -24.36
C LEU A 233 -40.83 10.44 -24.96
N ASN A 234 -40.26 11.62 -25.25
CA ASN A 234 -40.95 12.71 -25.91
C ASN A 234 -41.41 12.29 -27.34
N THR A 235 -40.53 11.67 -28.12
CA THR A 235 -40.91 11.16 -29.46
C THR A 235 -42.01 10.09 -29.36
N GLN A 236 -41.97 9.21 -28.36
CA GLN A 236 -42.99 8.19 -28.17
C GLN A 236 -44.33 8.76 -27.69
N ASN A 237 -44.35 9.86 -26.92
CA ASN A 237 -45.54 10.58 -26.58
C ASN A 237 -46.23 11.12 -27.85
N ASP A 238 -45.45 11.73 -28.77
CA ASP A 238 -45.95 12.22 -30.05
C ASP A 238 -46.52 11.07 -30.91
N ASN A 239 -45.80 9.95 -30.99
CA ASN A 239 -46.24 8.77 -31.72
C ASN A 239 -47.54 8.17 -31.15
N LEU A 240 -47.67 8.08 -29.81
CA LEU A 240 -48.89 7.63 -29.15
C LEU A 240 -50.07 8.57 -29.46
N GLN A 241 -49.85 9.87 -29.46
CA GLN A 241 -50.87 10.85 -29.78
C GLN A 241 -51.34 10.72 -31.24
N ILE A 242 -50.42 10.57 -32.21
CA ILE A 242 -50.73 10.35 -33.62
C ILE A 242 -51.49 9.02 -33.81
N ALA A 243 -51.03 7.92 -33.17
CA ALA A 243 -51.73 6.65 -33.20
C ALA A 243 -53.19 6.77 -32.68
N GLY A 244 -53.38 7.47 -31.55
CA GLY A 244 -54.71 7.73 -31.00
C GLY A 244 -55.64 8.46 -31.94
N TRP A 245 -55.15 9.55 -32.61
CA TRP A 245 -55.93 10.25 -33.61
C TRP A 245 -56.31 9.40 -34.81
N ARG A 246 -55.40 8.56 -35.30
CA ARG A 246 -55.67 7.61 -36.42
C ARG A 246 -56.67 6.53 -36.07
N VAL A 247 -56.66 6.02 -34.84
CA VAL A 247 -57.66 5.09 -34.32
C VAL A 247 -59.05 5.79 -34.28
N GLN A 248 -59.13 7.01 -33.74
CA GLN A 248 -60.39 7.78 -33.70
C GLN A 248 -60.96 8.06 -35.10
N ALA A 249 -60.09 8.30 -36.07
CA ALA A 249 -60.47 8.46 -37.47
C ALA A 249 -60.78 7.13 -38.19
N GLY A 250 -60.65 5.98 -37.55
CA GLY A 250 -60.88 4.67 -38.15
C GLY A 250 -59.83 4.25 -39.18
N LEU A 251 -58.68 4.90 -39.20
CA LEU A 251 -57.61 4.67 -40.18
C LEU A 251 -56.65 3.55 -39.81
N VAL A 252 -56.59 3.17 -38.54
CA VAL A 252 -55.72 2.10 -38.01
C VAL A 252 -56.45 1.33 -36.87
N SER A 253 -55.91 0.18 -36.53
CA SER A 253 -56.42 -0.67 -35.45
C SER A 253 -56.10 -0.09 -34.06
N GLY A 254 -56.96 -0.39 -33.07
CA GLY A 254 -56.64 -0.07 -31.66
C GLY A 254 -55.36 -0.76 -31.15
N LEU A 255 -54.88 -1.80 -31.83
CA LEU A 255 -53.61 -2.49 -31.54
C LEU A 255 -52.43 -1.52 -31.65
N ASP A 256 -52.39 -0.62 -32.64
CA ASP A 256 -51.30 0.34 -32.84
C ASP A 256 -51.17 1.29 -31.64
N ALA A 257 -52.33 1.77 -31.12
CA ALA A 257 -52.33 2.66 -29.94
C ALA A 257 -51.86 1.94 -28.68
N GLU A 258 -52.26 0.68 -28.48
CA GLU A 258 -51.80 -0.10 -27.32
C GLU A 258 -50.31 -0.49 -27.40
N GLN A 259 -49.79 -0.77 -28.61
CA GLN A 259 -48.36 -0.96 -28.84
C GLN A 259 -47.56 0.29 -28.55
N ALA A 260 -48.01 1.49 -29.03
CA ALA A 260 -47.44 2.76 -28.74
C ALA A 260 -47.40 3.06 -27.23
N ARG A 261 -48.49 2.76 -26.54
CA ARG A 261 -48.65 2.92 -25.11
C ARG A 261 -47.69 1.99 -24.30
N ALA A 262 -47.57 0.74 -24.69
CA ALA A 262 -46.68 -0.23 -24.10
C ALA A 262 -45.18 0.23 -24.23
N GLN A 263 -44.79 0.61 -25.45
CA GLN A 263 -43.40 1.07 -25.70
C GLN A 263 -43.07 2.34 -24.92
N ARG A 264 -43.97 3.30 -24.89
CA ARG A 264 -43.82 4.50 -24.08
C ARG A 264 -43.67 4.18 -22.59
N ALA A 265 -44.49 3.28 -22.07
CA ALA A 265 -44.44 2.84 -20.66
C ALA A 265 -43.10 2.13 -20.33
N GLN A 266 -42.57 1.28 -21.23
CA GLN A 266 -41.27 0.62 -21.06
C GLN A 266 -40.14 1.63 -20.99
N THR A 267 -40.13 2.61 -21.89
CA THR A 267 -39.10 3.69 -21.85
C THR A 267 -39.23 4.52 -20.57
N ALA A 268 -40.46 4.90 -20.19
CA ALA A 268 -40.67 5.64 -18.94
C ALA A 268 -40.20 4.84 -17.70
N ALA A 269 -40.39 3.52 -17.69
CA ALA A 269 -39.96 2.66 -16.60
C ALA A 269 -38.42 2.52 -16.48
N SER A 270 -37.66 2.76 -17.57
CA SER A 270 -36.19 2.72 -17.53
C SER A 270 -35.58 3.98 -16.87
N ILE A 271 -36.26 5.10 -16.88
CA ILE A 271 -35.73 6.39 -16.38
C ILE A 271 -35.38 6.33 -14.89
N PRO A 272 -36.23 5.84 -13.96
CA PRO A 272 -35.88 5.76 -12.53
C PRO A 272 -34.64 4.89 -12.26
N ALA A 273 -34.42 3.82 -13.02
CA ALA A 273 -33.23 2.98 -12.90
C ALA A 273 -31.96 3.72 -13.31
N LEU A 274 -32.00 4.50 -14.40
CA LEU A 274 -30.91 5.35 -14.85
C LEU A 274 -30.61 6.48 -13.85
N GLU A 275 -31.66 7.11 -13.30
CA GLU A 275 -31.51 8.10 -12.24
C GLU A 275 -30.85 7.52 -10.98
N THR A 276 -31.22 6.31 -10.60
CA THR A 276 -30.60 5.60 -9.49
C THR A 276 -29.11 5.33 -9.76
N SER A 277 -28.76 4.86 -10.96
CA SER A 277 -27.37 4.62 -11.36
C SER A 277 -26.53 5.89 -11.32
N TYR A 278 -27.08 7.00 -11.84
CA TYR A 278 -26.45 8.31 -11.77
C TYR A 278 -26.19 8.75 -10.33
N LEU A 279 -27.21 8.66 -9.46
CA LEU A 279 -27.09 9.05 -8.06
C LEU A 279 -26.12 8.18 -7.28
N GLN A 280 -26.06 6.89 -7.58
CA GLN A 280 -25.07 5.98 -6.98
C GLN A 280 -23.63 6.39 -7.31
N ALA A 281 -23.36 6.68 -8.60
CA ALA A 281 -22.04 7.15 -9.03
C ALA A 281 -21.67 8.49 -8.37
N VAL A 282 -22.59 9.47 -8.32
CA VAL A 282 -22.37 10.76 -7.66
C VAL A 282 -22.15 10.60 -6.15
N ASN A 283 -22.90 9.73 -5.48
CA ASN A 283 -22.71 9.44 -4.06
C ASN A 283 -21.33 8.79 -3.80
N ARG A 284 -20.88 7.88 -4.68
CA ARG A 284 -19.55 7.29 -4.58
C ARG A 284 -18.45 8.33 -4.74
N LEU A 285 -18.58 9.27 -5.69
CA LEU A 285 -17.68 10.41 -5.85
C LEU A 285 -17.62 11.27 -4.57
N GLY A 286 -18.76 11.52 -3.91
CA GLY A 286 -18.79 12.20 -2.62
C GLY A 286 -17.93 11.50 -1.57
N ILE A 287 -18.07 10.18 -1.42
CA ILE A 287 -17.24 9.39 -0.48
C ILE A 287 -15.76 9.45 -0.86
N LEU A 288 -15.44 9.33 -2.15
CA LEU A 288 -14.05 9.36 -2.63
C LEU A 288 -13.39 10.73 -2.37
N THR A 289 -14.14 11.82 -2.45
CA THR A 289 -13.69 13.18 -2.12
C THR A 289 -13.81 13.54 -0.65
N GLY A 290 -14.10 12.57 0.24
CA GLY A 290 -14.21 12.78 1.68
C GLY A 290 -15.45 13.57 2.11
N GLN A 291 -16.48 13.63 1.28
CA GLN A 291 -17.73 14.37 1.52
C GLN A 291 -18.90 13.41 1.78
N ALA A 292 -19.97 13.96 2.34
CA ALA A 292 -21.21 13.19 2.55
C ALA A 292 -21.85 12.81 1.20
N PRO A 293 -22.56 11.67 1.12
CA PRO A 293 -23.36 11.32 -0.06
C PRO A 293 -24.31 12.46 -0.44
N GLY A 294 -24.35 12.78 -1.74
CA GLY A 294 -25.19 13.86 -2.27
C GLY A 294 -24.56 15.26 -2.29
N ALA A 295 -23.42 15.49 -1.64
CA ALA A 295 -22.76 16.81 -1.64
C ALA A 295 -22.39 17.32 -3.05
N LEU A 296 -22.07 16.41 -3.97
CA LEU A 296 -21.68 16.74 -5.34
C LEU A 296 -22.85 16.86 -6.33
N ARG A 297 -24.13 16.70 -5.87
CA ARG A 297 -25.30 16.69 -6.78
C ARG A 297 -25.41 17.96 -7.61
N ALA A 298 -25.32 19.11 -6.99
CA ALA A 298 -25.47 20.40 -7.68
C ALA A 298 -24.35 20.63 -8.69
N GLU A 299 -23.12 20.23 -8.37
CA GLU A 299 -21.96 20.38 -9.24
C GLU A 299 -22.01 19.41 -10.44
N MET A 300 -22.51 18.20 -10.23
CA MET A 300 -22.66 17.16 -11.24
C MET A 300 -23.94 17.30 -12.09
N GLU A 301 -24.89 18.16 -11.71
CA GLU A 301 -26.19 18.32 -12.38
C GLU A 301 -26.04 18.76 -13.83
N LYS A 302 -25.03 19.60 -14.13
CA LYS A 302 -24.78 20.06 -15.49
C LYS A 302 -24.38 18.89 -16.38
N ILE A 303 -25.19 18.64 -17.42
CA ILE A 303 -24.92 17.60 -18.42
C ILE A 303 -23.63 17.96 -19.16
N GLN A 304 -22.71 17.01 -19.22
CA GLN A 304 -21.44 17.13 -19.93
C GLN A 304 -21.22 15.84 -20.75
N PRO A 305 -20.49 15.88 -21.86
CA PRO A 305 -20.17 14.67 -22.60
C PRO A 305 -19.29 13.72 -21.77
N ILE A 306 -19.31 12.43 -22.14
CA ILE A 306 -18.38 11.46 -21.59
C ILE A 306 -16.97 11.89 -21.99
N PRO A 307 -16.02 12.04 -21.02
CA PRO A 307 -14.67 12.50 -21.33
C PRO A 307 -13.96 11.52 -22.27
N GLN A 308 -13.29 12.06 -23.26
CA GLN A 308 -12.50 11.27 -24.21
C GLN A 308 -11.02 11.59 -23.99
N GLY A 309 -10.19 10.56 -23.98
CA GLY A 309 -8.73 10.76 -23.87
C GLY A 309 -8.06 10.82 -25.25
N PRO A 310 -6.72 10.89 -25.27
CA PRO A 310 -5.95 10.97 -26.51
C PRO A 310 -6.08 9.70 -27.36
N ASP A 311 -6.01 9.89 -28.68
CA ASP A 311 -6.11 8.76 -29.63
C ASP A 311 -4.90 7.84 -29.61
N THR A 312 -3.73 8.36 -29.27
CA THR A 312 -2.46 7.62 -29.27
C THR A 312 -1.81 7.64 -27.90
N ILE A 313 -1.34 6.49 -27.43
CA ILE A 313 -0.65 6.34 -26.14
C ILE A 313 0.64 5.56 -26.35
N ALA A 314 1.75 6.09 -25.81
CA ALA A 314 3.00 5.39 -25.74
C ALA A 314 3.00 4.48 -24.48
N VAL A 315 3.25 3.20 -24.63
CA VAL A 315 3.22 2.21 -23.53
C VAL A 315 4.63 1.94 -22.97
N GLY A 316 5.69 2.14 -23.76
CA GLY A 316 7.05 1.83 -23.36
C GLY A 316 7.39 0.34 -23.44
N ILE A 317 8.50 -0.06 -22.80
CA ILE A 317 8.91 -1.46 -22.71
C ILE A 317 8.51 -2.08 -21.36
N PRO A 318 8.23 -3.40 -21.30
CA PRO A 318 7.71 -4.06 -20.10
C PRO A 318 8.53 -3.81 -18.82
N ALA A 319 9.85 -3.92 -18.92
CA ALA A 319 10.73 -3.76 -17.77
C ALA A 319 10.68 -2.36 -17.13
N ASP A 320 10.58 -1.30 -17.94
CA ASP A 320 10.52 0.06 -17.43
C ASP A 320 9.13 0.41 -16.86
N THR A 321 8.09 -0.11 -17.50
CA THR A 321 6.71 0.03 -17.02
C THR A 321 6.54 -0.58 -15.62
N LEU A 322 7.05 -1.81 -15.42
CA LEU A 322 6.99 -2.49 -14.14
C LEU A 322 7.77 -1.76 -13.03
N ARG A 323 8.89 -1.14 -13.36
CA ARG A 323 9.65 -0.31 -12.42
C ARG A 323 8.89 0.92 -11.94
N ASN A 324 7.91 1.39 -12.69
CA ASN A 324 7.09 2.54 -12.33
C ASN A 324 5.86 2.16 -11.50
N ARG A 325 5.54 0.87 -11.36
CA ARG A 325 4.38 0.41 -10.57
C ARG A 325 4.69 0.41 -9.08
N PRO A 326 3.88 1.08 -8.25
CA PRO A 326 4.11 1.12 -6.79
C PRO A 326 3.90 -0.25 -6.12
N ASP A 327 2.96 -1.09 -6.59
CA ASP A 327 2.74 -2.44 -6.08
C ASP A 327 3.95 -3.36 -6.28
N VAL A 328 4.59 -3.29 -7.46
CA VAL A 328 5.82 -4.04 -7.78
C VAL A 328 6.97 -3.59 -6.88
N ARG A 329 7.11 -2.27 -6.66
CA ARG A 329 8.14 -1.72 -5.75
C ARG A 329 7.89 -2.10 -4.30
N SER A 330 6.64 -2.08 -3.85
CA SER A 330 6.30 -2.51 -2.50
C SER A 330 6.66 -3.99 -2.29
N ALA A 331 6.26 -4.88 -3.19
CA ALA A 331 6.58 -6.31 -3.13
C ALA A 331 8.11 -6.57 -3.15
N GLU A 332 8.87 -5.80 -3.93
CA GLU A 332 10.34 -5.85 -3.94
C GLU A 332 10.93 -5.47 -2.57
N ARG A 333 10.42 -4.40 -1.94
CA ARG A 333 10.88 -3.98 -0.60
C ARG A 333 10.50 -4.99 0.48
N GLN A 334 9.34 -5.62 0.39
CA GLN A 334 8.93 -6.71 1.29
C GLN A 334 9.86 -7.93 1.17
N LEU A 335 10.31 -8.28 -0.05
CA LEU A 335 11.33 -9.32 -0.25
C LEU A 335 12.67 -8.92 0.39
N ALA A 336 13.08 -7.67 0.27
CA ALA A 336 14.30 -7.16 0.92
C ALA A 336 14.20 -7.28 2.45
N ALA A 337 13.04 -6.93 3.04
CA ALA A 337 12.78 -7.09 4.47
C ALA A 337 12.84 -8.55 4.91
N ALA A 338 12.19 -9.46 4.18
CA ALA A 338 12.22 -10.89 4.47
C ALA A 338 13.63 -11.48 4.37
N THR A 339 14.44 -11.01 3.41
CA THR A 339 15.85 -11.40 3.26
C THR A 339 16.68 -10.95 4.47
N ALA A 340 16.48 -9.73 4.95
CA ALA A 340 17.17 -9.23 6.14
C ALA A 340 16.80 -10.02 7.40
N ARG A 341 15.54 -10.45 7.54
CA ARG A 341 15.07 -11.30 8.65
C ARG A 341 15.77 -12.66 8.72
N ILE A 342 16.28 -13.19 7.61
CA ILE A 342 17.15 -14.38 7.62
C ILE A 342 18.44 -14.08 8.41
N GLY A 343 18.98 -12.87 8.24
CA GLY A 343 20.16 -12.41 8.99
C GLY A 343 19.89 -12.32 10.49
N VAL A 344 18.74 -11.76 10.89
CA VAL A 344 18.30 -11.71 12.30
C VAL A 344 18.23 -13.12 12.89
N ALA A 345 17.57 -14.05 12.22
CA ALA A 345 17.43 -15.43 12.69
C ALA A 345 18.77 -16.17 12.74
N LYS A 346 19.70 -15.90 11.80
CA LYS A 346 21.06 -16.46 11.83
C LYS A 346 21.89 -15.91 12.99
N ALA A 347 21.83 -14.60 13.25
CA ALA A 347 22.55 -13.97 14.34
C ALA A 347 22.14 -14.55 15.70
N ALA A 348 20.86 -14.92 15.86
CA ALA A 348 20.37 -15.59 17.06
C ALA A 348 20.99 -16.96 17.35
N LEU A 349 21.71 -17.58 16.39
CA LEU A 349 22.48 -18.83 16.61
C LEU A 349 23.80 -18.58 17.34
N PHE A 350 24.27 -17.34 17.41
CA PHE A 350 25.56 -16.96 17.97
C PHE A 350 25.44 -16.38 19.39
N PRO A 351 26.55 -16.26 20.16
CA PRO A 351 26.52 -15.67 21.47
C PRO A 351 26.06 -14.21 21.46
N ALA A 352 25.21 -13.83 22.41
CA ALA A 352 24.82 -12.47 22.66
C ALA A 352 25.68 -11.82 23.73
N LEU A 353 26.28 -10.66 23.46
CA LEU A 353 27.00 -9.86 24.45
C LEU A 353 26.04 -8.79 24.97
N SER A 354 25.82 -8.81 26.30
CA SER A 354 25.07 -7.77 27.01
C SER A 354 25.94 -7.01 27.99
N ILE A 355 25.78 -5.70 28.05
CA ILE A 355 26.38 -4.83 29.04
C ILE A 355 25.23 -4.25 29.84
N SER A 356 25.28 -4.39 31.19
CA SER A 356 24.29 -3.80 32.06
C SER A 356 24.95 -3.09 33.23
N GLY A 357 24.33 -2.03 33.71
CA GLY A 357 24.79 -1.33 34.90
C GLY A 357 23.60 -0.90 35.73
N ASN A 358 23.77 -0.91 37.04
CA ASN A 358 22.72 -0.44 37.92
C ASN A 358 23.29 0.46 39.01
N ILE A 359 22.51 1.43 39.45
CA ILE A 359 22.74 2.26 40.61
C ILE A 359 21.45 2.27 41.41
N ASN A 360 21.54 1.75 42.67
CA ASN A 360 20.37 1.57 43.54
C ASN A 360 20.61 2.18 44.91
N THR A 361 19.57 2.72 45.52
CA THR A 361 19.52 3.06 46.92
C THR A 361 18.31 2.43 47.59
N GLN A 362 18.47 2.02 48.81
CA GLN A 362 17.40 1.41 49.61
C GLN A 362 17.43 1.94 51.02
N ALA A 363 16.24 2.30 51.58
CA ALA A 363 16.11 2.80 52.92
C ALA A 363 14.78 2.38 53.57
N ALA A 364 14.73 2.43 54.89
CA ALA A 364 13.49 2.21 55.64
C ALA A 364 12.60 3.46 55.68
N THR A 365 13.16 4.64 55.44
CA THR A 365 12.47 5.95 55.45
C THR A 365 12.97 6.83 54.31
N VAL A 366 12.13 7.74 53.86
CA VAL A 366 12.48 8.67 52.75
C VAL A 366 13.73 9.48 53.05
N GLY A 367 13.90 9.97 54.28
CA GLY A 367 15.06 10.83 54.66
C GLY A 367 16.42 10.08 54.68
N LYS A 368 16.41 8.74 54.57
CA LYS A 368 17.61 7.90 54.49
C LYS A 368 17.88 7.39 53.06
N LEU A 369 17.04 7.77 52.10
CA LEU A 369 17.32 7.48 50.70
C LEU A 369 18.54 8.30 50.27
N GLY A 370 19.58 7.61 49.87
CA GLY A 370 20.88 8.22 49.52
C GLY A 370 22.03 7.96 50.51
N ASP A 371 21.73 7.56 51.74
CA ASP A 371 22.77 7.19 52.73
C ASP A 371 23.61 5.99 52.28
N LEU A 372 22.99 5.06 51.51
CA LEU A 372 23.65 3.91 50.93
C LEU A 372 23.34 3.87 49.41
N LEU A 373 24.33 4.19 48.61
CA LEU A 373 24.29 4.04 47.17
C LEU A 373 25.09 2.80 46.76
N THR A 374 24.44 1.85 46.11
CA THR A 374 25.07 0.65 45.57
C THR A 374 25.00 0.67 44.06
N GLY A 375 26.09 0.28 43.39
CA GLY A 375 26.10 0.24 41.91
C GLY A 375 27.03 -0.86 41.43
N GLY A 376 26.75 -1.35 40.21
CA GLY A 376 27.56 -2.36 39.55
C GLY A 376 27.52 -2.20 38.03
N LEU A 377 28.60 -2.58 37.37
CA LEU A 377 28.70 -2.74 35.93
C LEU A 377 28.97 -4.20 35.61
N PHE A 378 28.14 -4.75 34.70
CA PHE A 378 28.19 -6.16 34.33
C PHE A 378 28.33 -6.27 32.80
N ALA A 379 29.23 -7.16 32.37
CA ALA A 379 29.29 -7.58 30.96
C ALA A 379 29.19 -9.11 30.95
N GLY A 380 28.26 -9.61 30.14
CA GLY A 380 27.97 -11.04 30.07
C GLY A 380 27.80 -11.52 28.64
N ILE A 381 28.32 -12.69 28.33
CA ILE A 381 28.08 -13.41 27.08
C ILE A 381 27.15 -14.58 27.36
N THR A 382 26.05 -14.64 26.65
CA THR A 382 25.06 -15.71 26.76
C THR A 382 24.96 -16.47 25.45
N GLN A 383 25.13 -17.81 25.52
CA GLN A 383 24.95 -18.71 24.39
C GLN A 383 24.04 -19.88 24.80
N THR A 384 23.01 -20.11 24.00
CA THR A 384 22.21 -21.32 24.16
C THR A 384 22.92 -22.50 23.53
N ILE A 385 23.27 -23.49 24.33
CA ILE A 385 24.04 -24.68 23.90
C ILE A 385 23.09 -25.74 23.32
N PHE A 386 21.91 -25.92 23.94
CA PHE A 386 20.92 -26.90 23.51
C PHE A 386 19.52 -26.33 23.64
N ASP A 387 18.74 -26.38 22.54
CA ASP A 387 17.37 -25.88 22.47
C ASP A 387 16.44 -26.79 21.64
N ALA A 388 16.82 -28.06 21.51
CA ALA A 388 16.10 -29.06 20.70
C ALA A 388 15.87 -28.60 19.22
N GLY A 389 16.77 -27.78 18.70
CA GLY A 389 16.71 -27.32 17.31
C GLY A 389 15.78 -26.13 17.06
N ARG A 390 15.24 -25.45 18.09
CA ARG A 390 14.32 -24.31 17.97
C ARG A 390 14.90 -23.18 17.15
N ARG A 391 16.12 -22.73 17.45
CA ARG A 391 16.77 -21.61 16.72
C ARG A 391 17.08 -21.97 15.27
N SER A 392 17.53 -23.19 15.00
CA SER A 392 17.76 -23.67 13.64
C SER A 392 16.44 -23.74 12.85
N SER A 393 15.34 -24.10 13.49
CA SER A 393 13.99 -24.04 12.90
C SER A 393 13.57 -22.60 12.59
N GLN A 394 13.86 -21.62 13.45
CA GLN A 394 13.60 -20.20 13.18
C GLN A 394 14.32 -19.70 11.92
N VAL A 395 15.57 -20.16 11.67
CA VAL A 395 16.29 -19.85 10.43
C VAL A 395 15.59 -20.46 9.21
N ARG A 396 15.09 -21.72 9.33
CA ARG A 396 14.32 -22.33 8.22
C ARG A 396 13.00 -21.59 7.96
N VAL A 397 12.30 -21.18 9.02
CA VAL A 397 11.08 -20.34 8.90
C VAL A 397 11.39 -19.02 8.18
N ALA A 398 12.47 -18.33 8.57
CA ALA A 398 12.85 -17.07 7.94
C ALA A 398 13.23 -17.26 6.46
N ARG A 399 13.88 -18.38 6.08
CA ARG A 399 14.16 -18.72 4.68
C ARG A 399 12.87 -18.97 3.90
N ALA A 400 12.00 -19.81 4.42
CA ALA A 400 10.69 -20.06 3.78
C ALA A 400 9.86 -18.77 3.65
N GLY A 401 9.97 -17.84 4.61
CA GLY A 401 9.37 -16.51 4.53
C GLY A 401 9.94 -15.65 3.39
N ALA A 402 11.26 -15.75 3.14
CA ALA A 402 11.87 -15.07 1.98
C ALA A 402 11.48 -15.73 0.66
N ASP A 403 11.38 -17.06 0.60
CA ASP A 403 10.90 -17.77 -0.59
C ASP A 403 9.43 -17.41 -0.90
N LEU A 404 8.59 -17.29 0.13
CA LEU A 404 7.21 -16.80 -0.01
C LEU A 404 7.18 -15.36 -0.56
N ALA A 405 7.98 -14.46 0.01
CA ALA A 405 8.05 -13.08 -0.45
C ALA A 405 8.56 -12.97 -1.90
N PHE A 406 9.50 -13.82 -2.30
CA PHE A 406 9.97 -13.90 -3.69
C PHE A 406 8.86 -14.39 -4.65
N ALA A 407 8.13 -15.43 -4.26
CA ALA A 407 7.00 -15.92 -5.07
C ALA A 407 5.92 -14.85 -5.21
N THR A 408 5.60 -14.11 -4.12
CA THR A 408 4.66 -12.98 -4.13
C THR A 408 5.15 -11.87 -5.05
N TYR A 409 6.42 -11.48 -4.95
CA TYR A 409 7.01 -10.46 -5.83
C TYR A 409 6.91 -10.86 -7.30
N ARG A 410 7.28 -12.10 -7.63
CA ARG A 410 7.17 -12.63 -8.99
C ARG A 410 5.72 -12.65 -9.48
N GLN A 411 4.78 -13.04 -8.63
CA GLN A 411 3.34 -13.02 -8.96
C GLN A 411 2.88 -11.59 -9.26
N THR A 412 3.23 -10.61 -8.43
CA THR A 412 2.89 -9.19 -8.66
C THR A 412 3.45 -8.67 -9.99
N VAL A 413 4.68 -9.06 -10.34
CA VAL A 413 5.30 -8.71 -11.63
C VAL A 413 4.51 -9.30 -12.81
N LEU A 414 4.13 -10.60 -12.74
CA LEU A 414 3.38 -11.26 -13.80
C LEU A 414 1.96 -10.70 -13.94
N THR A 415 1.27 -10.43 -12.82
CA THR A 415 -0.03 -9.76 -12.82
C THR A 415 0.07 -8.35 -13.40
N GLY A 416 1.15 -7.62 -13.09
CA GLY A 416 1.40 -6.31 -13.68
C GLY A 416 1.55 -6.33 -15.20
N LEU A 417 2.20 -7.36 -15.76
CA LEU A 417 2.28 -7.57 -17.22
C LEU A 417 0.91 -7.89 -17.81
N GLU A 418 0.17 -8.80 -17.17
CA GLU A 418 -1.19 -9.17 -17.57
C GLU A 418 -2.10 -7.95 -17.61
N ASP A 419 -2.07 -7.09 -16.58
CA ASP A 419 -2.86 -5.85 -16.51
C ASP A 419 -2.60 -4.95 -17.72
N VAL A 420 -1.32 -4.75 -18.08
CA VAL A 420 -0.97 -3.90 -19.22
C VAL A 420 -1.45 -4.51 -20.54
N GLU A 421 -1.19 -5.79 -20.76
CA GLU A 421 -1.62 -6.47 -21.99
C GLU A 421 -3.14 -6.48 -22.13
N ASN A 422 -3.88 -6.80 -21.07
CA ASN A 422 -5.33 -6.76 -21.04
C ASN A 422 -5.88 -5.33 -21.28
N ALA A 423 -5.25 -4.32 -20.71
CA ALA A 423 -5.66 -2.93 -20.90
C ALA A 423 -5.42 -2.45 -22.35
N ILE A 424 -4.31 -2.86 -22.98
CA ILE A 424 -4.05 -2.58 -24.39
C ILE A 424 -5.12 -3.21 -25.28
N GLN A 425 -5.41 -4.50 -25.08
CA GLN A 425 -6.43 -5.25 -25.83
C GLN A 425 -7.82 -4.62 -25.67
N SER A 426 -8.19 -4.30 -24.42
CA SER A 426 -9.47 -3.67 -24.09
C SER A 426 -9.64 -2.32 -24.77
N LEU A 427 -8.60 -1.48 -24.76
CA LEU A 427 -8.64 -0.17 -25.41
C LEU A 427 -8.78 -0.29 -26.93
N GLN A 428 -8.07 -1.23 -27.56
CA GLN A 428 -8.16 -1.49 -28.99
C GLN A 428 -9.56 -1.97 -29.38
N ALA A 429 -10.09 -2.95 -28.64
CA ALA A 429 -11.44 -3.48 -28.87
C ALA A 429 -12.51 -2.40 -28.69
N ALA A 430 -12.39 -1.55 -27.66
CA ALA A 430 -13.32 -0.45 -27.40
C ALA A 430 -13.31 0.59 -28.53
N LYS A 431 -12.13 0.96 -29.05
CA LYS A 431 -12.00 1.87 -30.18
C LYS A 431 -12.62 1.31 -31.46
N ALA A 432 -12.31 0.07 -31.82
CA ALA A 432 -12.87 -0.58 -32.98
C ALA A 432 -14.40 -0.65 -32.89
N ARG A 433 -14.93 -1.05 -31.75
CA ARG A 433 -16.37 -1.12 -31.47
C ARG A 433 -17.03 0.26 -31.59
N GLN A 434 -16.41 1.32 -31.08
CA GLN A 434 -16.96 2.67 -31.16
C GLN A 434 -17.11 3.15 -32.61
N VAL A 435 -16.14 2.85 -33.47
CA VAL A 435 -16.21 3.23 -34.91
C VAL A 435 -17.39 2.58 -35.57
N GLU A 436 -17.58 1.27 -35.41
CA GLU A 436 -18.71 0.55 -36.01
C GLU A 436 -20.07 0.97 -35.44
N LEU A 437 -20.14 1.25 -34.15
CA LEU A 437 -21.37 1.74 -33.51
C LEU A 437 -21.71 3.18 -33.93
N ALA A 438 -20.75 3.98 -34.29
CA ALA A 438 -21.00 5.34 -34.89
C ALA A 438 -21.66 5.21 -36.28
N VAL A 439 -21.18 4.27 -37.11
CA VAL A 439 -21.80 3.96 -38.41
C VAL A 439 -23.22 3.41 -38.23
N ALA A 440 -23.38 2.48 -37.26
CA ALA A 440 -24.69 1.90 -36.96
C ALA A 440 -25.70 2.96 -36.46
N LEU A 441 -25.24 3.92 -35.65
CA LEU A 441 -26.07 5.03 -35.20
C LEU A 441 -26.51 5.91 -36.37
N ASP A 442 -25.60 6.29 -37.27
CA ASP A 442 -25.93 7.11 -38.46
C ASP A 442 -27.00 6.41 -39.34
N ALA A 443 -26.76 5.12 -39.65
CA ALA A 443 -27.71 4.32 -40.44
C ALA A 443 -29.08 4.19 -39.75
N SER A 444 -29.10 3.90 -38.43
CA SER A 444 -30.35 3.76 -37.67
C SER A 444 -31.09 5.09 -37.55
N ASN A 445 -30.38 6.21 -37.45
CA ASN A 445 -30.98 7.53 -37.42
C ASN A 445 -31.66 7.86 -38.78
N ASN A 446 -30.99 7.60 -39.89
CA ASN A 446 -31.53 7.78 -41.23
C ASN A 446 -32.75 6.86 -41.45
N ALA A 447 -32.68 5.61 -41.04
CA ALA A 447 -33.81 4.65 -41.10
C ALA A 447 -35.02 5.15 -40.29
N ALA A 448 -34.83 5.66 -39.09
CA ALA A 448 -35.92 6.20 -38.28
C ALA A 448 -36.53 7.48 -38.87
N ILE A 449 -35.72 8.37 -39.51
CA ILE A 449 -36.22 9.55 -40.23
C ILE A 449 -37.12 9.12 -41.40
N TYR A 450 -36.68 8.16 -42.23
CA TYR A 450 -37.46 7.65 -43.33
C TYR A 450 -38.73 6.95 -42.84
N ALA A 451 -38.66 6.08 -41.82
CA ALA A 451 -39.80 5.40 -41.26
C ALA A 451 -40.87 6.37 -40.73
N ARG A 452 -40.46 7.43 -40.02
CA ARG A 452 -41.40 8.49 -39.57
C ARG A 452 -42.12 9.16 -40.74
N SER A 453 -41.39 9.50 -41.81
CA SER A 453 -41.97 10.12 -43.00
C SER A 453 -42.95 9.21 -43.71
N GLN A 454 -42.57 7.95 -43.93
CA GLN A 454 -43.40 6.95 -44.61
C GLN A 454 -44.64 6.60 -43.79
N TYR A 455 -44.51 6.45 -42.46
CA TYR A 455 -45.66 6.20 -41.58
C TYR A 455 -46.65 7.38 -41.62
N ARG A 456 -46.16 8.63 -41.58
CA ARG A 456 -47.05 9.81 -41.73
C ARG A 456 -47.82 9.80 -43.04
N SER A 457 -47.21 9.33 -44.14
CA SER A 457 -47.82 9.21 -45.46
C SER A 457 -48.65 7.93 -45.61
N GLY A 458 -48.71 7.07 -44.62
CA GLY A 458 -49.47 5.81 -44.68
C GLY A 458 -48.83 4.71 -45.54
N LEU A 459 -47.53 4.82 -45.86
CA LEU A 459 -46.80 3.90 -46.72
C LEU A 459 -46.22 2.68 -45.95
N ILE A 460 -46.11 2.77 -44.63
CA ILE A 460 -45.70 1.65 -43.75
C ILE A 460 -46.64 1.56 -42.56
N ASP A 461 -46.63 0.38 -41.93
CA ASP A 461 -47.36 0.11 -40.69
C ASP A 461 -46.65 0.66 -39.42
N PHE A 462 -47.38 0.70 -38.31
CA PHE A 462 -46.86 1.14 -37.03
C PHE A 462 -45.75 0.24 -36.49
N VAL A 463 -45.79 -1.05 -36.74
CA VAL A 463 -44.78 -1.99 -36.27
C VAL A 463 -43.42 -1.71 -36.90
N THR A 464 -43.36 -1.42 -38.19
CA THR A 464 -42.14 -1.01 -38.91
C THR A 464 -41.56 0.29 -38.39
N LEU A 465 -42.40 1.31 -38.09
CA LEU A 465 -41.96 2.52 -37.43
C LEU A 465 -41.36 2.22 -36.06
N LEU A 466 -42.07 1.42 -35.23
CA LEU A 466 -41.66 1.08 -33.89
C LEU A 466 -40.31 0.33 -33.86
N GLN A 467 -40.10 -0.61 -34.78
CA GLN A 467 -38.83 -1.31 -34.96
C GLN A 467 -37.68 -0.38 -35.30
N SER A 468 -37.88 0.59 -36.18
CA SER A 468 -36.88 1.60 -36.56
C SER A 468 -36.52 2.52 -35.38
N GLU A 469 -37.50 2.93 -34.57
CA GLU A 469 -37.32 3.75 -33.38
C GLU A 469 -36.56 2.99 -32.29
N GLN A 470 -36.87 1.69 -32.08
CA GLN A 470 -36.16 0.83 -31.14
C GLN A 470 -34.72 0.61 -31.57
N ALA A 471 -34.46 0.40 -32.88
CA ALA A 471 -33.11 0.26 -33.40
C ALA A 471 -32.28 1.54 -33.14
N LEU A 472 -32.87 2.72 -33.36
CA LEU A 472 -32.23 4.01 -33.10
C LEU A 472 -31.93 4.20 -31.61
N LEU A 473 -32.87 3.86 -30.71
CA LEU A 473 -32.65 3.93 -29.25
C LEU A 473 -31.51 3.02 -28.84
N SER A 474 -31.52 1.78 -29.33
CA SER A 474 -30.46 0.80 -29.05
C SER A 474 -29.08 1.27 -29.55
N ALA A 475 -29.02 1.83 -30.78
CA ALA A 475 -27.77 2.35 -31.36
C ALA A 475 -27.20 3.53 -30.55
N ARG A 476 -28.07 4.44 -30.08
CA ARG A 476 -27.66 5.56 -29.22
C ARG A 476 -27.12 5.10 -27.88
N ASP A 477 -27.81 4.17 -27.21
CA ASP A 477 -27.37 3.60 -25.94
C ASP A 477 -26.05 2.86 -26.08
N GLN A 478 -25.91 2.03 -27.12
CA GLN A 478 -24.68 1.25 -27.37
C GLN A 478 -23.48 2.17 -27.67
N LEU A 479 -23.67 3.25 -28.45
CA LEU A 479 -22.59 4.18 -28.72
C LEU A 479 -22.18 4.94 -27.44
N ALA A 480 -23.14 5.35 -26.59
CA ALA A 480 -22.84 5.98 -25.32
C ALA A 480 -22.06 5.02 -24.42
N ALA A 481 -22.47 3.76 -24.34
CA ALA A 481 -21.73 2.73 -23.61
C ALA A 481 -20.33 2.51 -24.17
N ALA A 482 -20.15 2.40 -25.49
CA ALA A 482 -18.85 2.20 -26.12
C ALA A 482 -17.86 3.36 -25.86
N ARG A 483 -18.37 4.59 -25.80
CA ARG A 483 -17.57 5.77 -25.42
C ARG A 483 -17.11 5.70 -23.96
N ALA A 484 -17.97 5.26 -23.06
CA ALA A 484 -17.59 5.06 -21.67
C ALA A 484 -16.60 3.89 -21.53
N ASP A 485 -16.84 2.77 -22.21
CA ASP A 485 -15.94 1.62 -22.24
C ASP A 485 -14.52 2.01 -22.72
N GLN A 486 -14.43 2.85 -23.76
CA GLN A 486 -13.14 3.36 -24.24
C GLN A 486 -12.45 4.25 -23.20
N ALA A 487 -13.19 5.16 -22.57
CA ALA A 487 -12.64 6.02 -21.53
C ALA A 487 -12.16 5.20 -20.29
N LEU A 488 -12.94 4.20 -19.87
CA LEU A 488 -12.58 3.28 -18.79
C LEU A 488 -11.36 2.42 -19.14
N ALA A 489 -11.30 1.88 -20.35
CA ALA A 489 -10.13 1.11 -20.82
C ALA A 489 -8.86 1.97 -20.83
N LEU A 490 -8.99 3.25 -21.16
CA LEU A 490 -7.90 4.22 -21.11
C LEU A 490 -7.44 4.48 -19.67
N VAL A 491 -8.37 4.66 -18.72
CA VAL A 491 -8.07 4.77 -17.29
C VAL A 491 -7.32 3.51 -16.81
N GLN A 492 -7.82 2.33 -17.14
CA GLN A 492 -7.18 1.06 -16.79
C GLN A 492 -5.76 0.97 -17.35
N LEU A 493 -5.53 1.40 -18.59
CA LEU A 493 -4.20 1.41 -19.17
C LEU A 493 -3.25 2.35 -18.41
N TYR A 494 -3.69 3.56 -18.05
CA TYR A 494 -2.86 4.48 -17.26
C TYR A 494 -2.52 3.91 -15.88
N LEU A 495 -3.45 3.24 -15.21
CA LEU A 495 -3.22 2.57 -13.94
C LEU A 495 -2.24 1.39 -14.09
N ALA A 496 -2.42 0.57 -15.12
CA ALA A 496 -1.54 -0.57 -15.41
C ALA A 496 -0.10 -0.14 -15.73
N LEU A 497 0.07 1.01 -16.38
CA LEU A 497 1.38 1.62 -16.65
C LEU A 497 2.04 2.24 -15.39
N GLY A 498 1.37 2.21 -14.24
CA GLY A 498 1.85 2.81 -13.01
C GLY A 498 1.72 4.33 -12.97
N GLY A 499 0.74 4.90 -13.68
CA GLY A 499 0.44 6.34 -13.66
C GLY A 499 -0.18 6.80 -12.34
N GLY A 500 -0.17 8.12 -12.09
CA GLY A 500 -0.79 8.73 -10.92
C GLY A 500 0.18 9.08 -9.78
N TRP A 501 1.48 8.82 -9.95
CA TRP A 501 2.54 9.24 -9.04
C TRP A 501 3.85 9.47 -9.79
N ARG A 502 4.82 10.11 -9.14
CA ARG A 502 6.17 10.31 -9.69
C ARG A 502 7.13 9.34 -9.02
N PRO A 503 7.70 8.37 -9.78
CA PRO A 503 8.80 7.56 -9.27
C PRO A 503 9.96 8.48 -8.88
N GLU A 504 10.41 8.43 -7.63
CA GLU A 504 11.68 9.08 -7.28
C GLU A 504 12.78 8.48 -8.14
N THR A 505 13.53 9.32 -8.84
CA THR A 505 14.78 8.91 -9.48
C THR A 505 15.73 8.43 -8.38
N ILE A 506 15.83 7.12 -8.23
CA ILE A 506 16.83 6.51 -7.35
C ILE A 506 18.18 6.90 -7.96
N ASN A 507 18.84 7.88 -7.36
CA ASN A 507 20.21 8.21 -7.71
C ASN A 507 21.08 7.04 -7.24
N PRO A 508 21.66 6.20 -8.14
CA PRO A 508 22.37 4.99 -7.73
C PRO A 508 23.65 5.22 -6.96
N GLY A 509 23.94 6.49 -6.59
CA GLY A 509 25.18 6.92 -5.96
C GLY A 509 25.10 7.37 -4.50
N THR A 510 23.94 7.37 -3.85
CA THR A 510 23.86 7.62 -2.42
C THR A 510 23.77 6.30 -1.65
N PRO A 511 24.82 5.89 -0.91
CA PRO A 511 24.73 4.80 0.04
C PRO A 511 23.76 5.23 1.15
N SER A 512 22.58 4.61 1.18
CA SER A 512 21.54 4.81 2.18
C SER A 512 21.84 4.03 3.47
#